data_be50f20d4427f8cb40707bc087ad870a
#
_entry.id   be50f20d4427f8cb40707bc087ad870a
#
_cell.length_a   1.000
_cell.length_b   1.000
_cell.length_c   1.000
_cell.angle_alpha   90.00
_cell.angle_beta   90.00
_cell.angle_gamma   90.00
#
_symmetry.space_group_name_H-M   'P 1'
#
loop_
_entity.id
_entity.type
_entity.pdbx_description
1 polymer ?
#
loop_
_entity_poly.entity_id
_entity_poly.type
_entity_poly.pdbx_seq_one_letter_code
_entity_poly.pdbx_strand_id
1 'polypeptide(L)'
;MAKPTVLTCANHKGGSGKSSLAGSLIIALAEQGYRVLGIDGDMQRNLSTTYGLREFGKEKNLYRAIEDVDELENFNGAEYIVKTDYENVDFIVSHEDMALLETSLMLKMAEREKYVSKLIESISETENYDFVVFDTNPTLGVLNFNIFVASDYVIIPVECSAYGVDGLGAILKFYKNTSRVNKNLKIGGIVMSKVDLRKSIAKDAIEVVKDMFGDVIFDTMISTDTSVEKSQWDEEPLLTHSPDSRAANQYRELTKEVLSVVGKKERIVQK
;
A
#
# COMPACT_ATOMS: atom_id res chain seq x y z
N MET A 1 -20.27 4.74 -10.43
CA MET A 1 -20.14 3.83 -9.28
C MET A 1 -19.61 4.59 -8.07
N ALA A 2 -19.61 4.03 -6.85
CA ALA A 2 -18.99 4.71 -5.71
C ALA A 2 -17.45 4.69 -5.88
N LYS A 3 -16.79 5.81 -5.53
CA LYS A 3 -15.32 5.88 -5.56
C LYS A 3 -14.75 4.94 -4.50
N PRO A 4 -13.73 4.11 -4.80
CA PRO A 4 -13.07 3.28 -3.80
C PRO A 4 -12.34 4.13 -2.76
N THR A 5 -12.15 3.59 -1.56
CA THR A 5 -11.23 4.18 -0.59
C THR A 5 -9.80 3.81 -0.96
N VAL A 6 -8.94 4.79 -1.18
CA VAL A 6 -7.56 4.59 -1.60
C VAL A 6 -6.63 4.65 -0.38
N LEU A 7 -5.99 3.52 -0.07
CA LEU A 7 -5.02 3.34 0.99
C LEU A 7 -3.61 3.23 0.40
N THR A 8 -2.65 3.93 0.97
CA THR A 8 -1.26 3.87 0.52
C THR A 8 -0.34 3.47 1.66
N CYS A 9 0.38 2.36 1.49
CA CYS A 9 1.42 1.91 2.42
C CYS A 9 2.74 2.57 2.02
N ALA A 10 3.24 3.50 2.82
CA ALA A 10 4.41 4.30 2.45
C ALA A 10 5.37 4.54 3.61
N ASN A 11 6.65 4.39 3.33
CA ASN A 11 7.76 4.88 4.15
C ASN A 11 8.98 5.04 3.24
N HIS A 12 9.78 6.04 3.51
CA HIS A 12 11.02 6.33 2.77
C HIS A 12 12.13 5.31 3.09
N LYS A 13 12.04 4.57 4.19
CA LYS A 13 13.04 3.55 4.54
C LYS A 13 12.76 2.23 3.83
N GLY A 14 13.79 1.67 3.16
CA GLY A 14 13.76 0.30 2.66
C GLY A 14 13.64 -0.70 3.80
N GLY A 15 12.90 -1.80 3.60
CA GLY A 15 12.75 -2.85 4.60
C GLY A 15 11.83 -2.51 5.79
N SER A 16 11.11 -1.39 5.77
CA SER A 16 10.16 -1.00 6.83
C SER A 16 8.89 -1.87 6.89
N GLY A 17 8.68 -2.77 5.92
CA GLY A 17 7.52 -3.66 5.87
C GLY A 17 6.34 -3.14 5.04
N LYS A 18 6.55 -2.20 4.10
CA LYS A 18 5.49 -1.66 3.22
C LYS A 18 4.78 -2.75 2.44
N SER A 19 5.51 -3.55 1.67
CA SER A 19 4.93 -4.62 0.83
C SER A 19 4.23 -5.69 1.67
N SER A 20 4.80 -6.07 2.83
CA SER A 20 4.15 -7.00 3.76
C SER A 20 2.87 -6.43 4.34
N LEU A 21 2.85 -5.13 4.67
CA LEU A 21 1.67 -4.42 5.15
C LEU A 21 0.61 -4.34 4.05
N ALA A 22 0.96 -3.87 2.85
CA ALA A 22 0.04 -3.77 1.73
C ALA A 22 -0.56 -5.13 1.39
N GLY A 23 0.28 -6.16 1.21
CA GLY A 23 -0.17 -7.51 0.90
C GLY A 23 -1.08 -8.11 1.99
N SER A 24 -0.74 -7.90 3.26
CA SER A 24 -1.58 -8.39 4.35
C SER A 24 -2.91 -7.65 4.46
N LEU A 25 -2.93 -6.32 4.28
CA LEU A 25 -4.17 -5.54 4.25
C LEU A 25 -5.09 -5.96 3.11
N ILE A 26 -4.55 -6.23 1.91
CA ILE A 26 -5.33 -6.67 0.75
C ILE A 26 -6.11 -7.95 1.09
N ILE A 27 -5.45 -9.00 1.59
CA ILE A 27 -6.12 -10.25 1.95
C ILE A 27 -7.07 -10.05 3.14
N ALA A 28 -6.64 -9.33 4.19
CA ALA A 28 -7.48 -9.14 5.37
C ALA A 28 -8.76 -8.34 5.08
N LEU A 29 -8.71 -7.37 4.15
CA LEU A 29 -9.90 -6.67 3.65
C LEU A 29 -10.78 -7.60 2.80
N ALA A 30 -10.18 -8.44 1.95
CA ALA A 30 -10.91 -9.41 1.15
C ALA A 30 -11.58 -10.49 2.03
N GLU A 31 -10.93 -10.96 3.10
CA GLU A 31 -11.54 -11.84 4.11
C GLU A 31 -12.78 -11.22 4.78
N GLN A 32 -12.87 -9.88 4.82
CA GLN A 32 -14.05 -9.14 5.28
C GLN A 32 -15.12 -8.95 4.17
N GLY A 33 -14.93 -9.56 2.99
CA GLY A 33 -15.85 -9.46 1.85
C GLY A 33 -15.79 -8.13 1.09
N TYR A 34 -14.72 -7.35 1.23
CA TYR A 34 -14.47 -6.18 0.40
C TYR A 34 -13.80 -6.56 -0.90
N ARG A 35 -14.20 -5.93 -2.02
CA ARG A 35 -13.45 -6.03 -3.27
C ARG A 35 -12.26 -5.10 -3.24
N VAL A 36 -11.07 -5.65 -3.44
CA VAL A 36 -9.80 -4.93 -3.28
C VAL A 36 -8.99 -4.99 -4.56
N LEU A 37 -8.51 -3.83 -5.01
CA LEU A 37 -7.51 -3.71 -6.05
C LEU A 37 -6.16 -3.42 -5.40
N GLY A 38 -5.21 -4.35 -5.50
CA GLY A 38 -3.81 -4.13 -5.13
C GLY A 38 -3.06 -3.45 -6.27
N ILE A 39 -2.23 -2.45 -5.97
CA ILE A 39 -1.38 -1.81 -6.97
C ILE A 39 0.05 -1.76 -6.46
N ASP A 40 0.96 -2.39 -7.20
CA ASP A 40 2.38 -2.43 -6.88
C ASP A 40 3.10 -1.27 -7.58
N GLY A 41 3.54 -0.29 -6.79
CA GLY A 41 4.28 0.90 -7.24
C GLY A 41 5.80 0.79 -7.08
N ASP A 42 6.33 -0.37 -6.69
CA ASP A 42 7.77 -0.57 -6.52
C ASP A 42 8.37 -1.37 -7.70
N MET A 43 9.42 -0.83 -8.34
CA MET A 43 10.17 -1.52 -9.39
C MET A 43 10.76 -2.87 -8.93
N GLN A 44 10.92 -3.08 -7.62
CA GLN A 44 11.37 -4.36 -7.06
C GLN A 44 10.29 -5.45 -7.15
N ARG A 45 9.04 -5.07 -7.42
CA ARG A 45 7.91 -6.00 -7.66
C ARG A 45 7.63 -6.95 -6.49
N ASN A 46 7.99 -6.56 -5.27
CA ASN A 46 7.86 -7.42 -4.10
C ASN A 46 6.40 -7.83 -3.83
N LEU A 47 5.47 -6.86 -3.96
CA LEU A 47 4.05 -7.15 -3.78
C LEU A 47 3.53 -8.06 -4.89
N SER A 48 3.82 -7.76 -6.17
CA SER A 48 3.44 -8.59 -7.32
C SER A 48 3.99 -10.02 -7.20
N THR A 49 5.25 -10.15 -6.77
CA THR A 49 5.90 -11.44 -6.56
C THR A 49 5.23 -12.25 -5.46
N THR A 50 4.90 -11.62 -4.32
CA THR A 50 4.20 -12.28 -3.21
C THR A 50 2.86 -12.88 -3.62
N TYR A 51 2.22 -12.36 -4.66
CA TYR A 51 0.96 -12.89 -5.19
C TYR A 51 1.13 -13.82 -6.39
N GLY A 52 2.35 -14.28 -6.67
CA GLY A 52 2.65 -15.16 -7.81
C GLY A 52 2.45 -14.50 -9.17
N LEU A 53 2.42 -13.15 -9.24
CA LEU A 53 2.05 -12.40 -10.44
C LEU A 53 3.28 -11.92 -11.25
N ARG A 54 4.46 -12.45 -11.00
CA ARG A 54 5.71 -12.01 -11.63
C ARG A 54 5.68 -12.05 -13.16
N GLU A 55 5.02 -13.04 -13.75
CA GLU A 55 5.00 -13.24 -15.21
C GLU A 55 3.94 -12.39 -15.94
N PHE A 56 3.01 -11.78 -15.22
CA PHE A 56 1.88 -11.05 -15.83
C PHE A 56 2.22 -9.62 -16.29
N GLY A 57 3.37 -9.06 -15.91
CA GLY A 57 3.68 -7.64 -16.07
C GLY A 57 4.18 -7.19 -17.45
N LYS A 58 4.19 -8.03 -18.51
CA LYS A 58 4.80 -7.65 -19.80
C LYS A 58 4.02 -6.57 -20.55
N GLU A 59 2.70 -6.71 -20.65
CA GLU A 59 1.84 -5.79 -21.42
C GLU A 59 0.91 -4.99 -20.52
N LYS A 60 0.48 -5.58 -19.40
CA LYS A 60 -0.46 -4.98 -18.45
C LYS A 60 0.21 -4.73 -17.11
N ASN A 61 0.63 -3.50 -16.89
CA ASN A 61 1.35 -3.11 -15.69
C ASN A 61 1.13 -1.62 -15.39
N LEU A 62 1.51 -1.17 -14.19
CA LEU A 62 1.33 0.22 -13.76
C LEU A 62 2.08 1.23 -14.64
N TYR A 63 3.29 0.87 -15.12
CA TYR A 63 4.05 1.75 -16.01
C TYR A 63 3.25 2.05 -17.27
N ARG A 64 2.76 1.01 -17.97
CA ARG A 64 1.95 1.18 -19.18
C ARG A 64 0.66 1.92 -18.90
N ALA A 65 -0.05 1.57 -17.83
CA ALA A 65 -1.28 2.25 -17.45
C ALA A 65 -1.09 3.76 -17.29
N ILE A 66 0.02 4.19 -16.68
CA ILE A 66 0.31 5.61 -16.47
C ILE A 66 0.75 6.31 -17.76
N GLU A 67 1.55 5.65 -18.62
CA GLU A 67 1.94 6.21 -19.92
C GLU A 67 0.72 6.41 -20.82
N ASP A 68 -0.17 5.44 -20.86
CA ASP A 68 -1.31 5.39 -21.78
C ASP A 68 -2.47 6.33 -21.36
N VAL A 69 -2.48 6.84 -20.11
CA VAL A 69 -3.55 7.75 -19.60
C VAL A 69 -3.85 8.93 -20.52
N ASP A 70 -2.80 9.55 -21.10
CA ASP A 70 -2.97 10.72 -21.99
C ASP A 70 -2.69 10.38 -23.46
N GLU A 71 -2.20 9.17 -23.75
CA GLU A 71 -1.85 8.75 -25.11
C GLU A 71 -3.03 8.13 -25.86
N LEU A 72 -3.95 7.48 -25.11
CA LEU A 72 -5.10 6.80 -25.69
C LEU A 72 -6.35 7.68 -25.64
N GLU A 73 -6.99 7.92 -26.78
CA GLU A 73 -8.24 8.69 -26.90
C GLU A 73 -9.39 8.07 -26.08
N ASN A 74 -9.40 6.73 -25.94
CA ASN A 74 -10.38 5.98 -25.16
C ASN A 74 -9.68 5.16 -24.07
N PHE A 75 -8.92 5.82 -23.19
CA PHE A 75 -8.22 5.16 -22.11
C PHE A 75 -9.17 4.42 -21.16
N ASN A 76 -8.92 3.13 -20.95
CA ASN A 76 -9.65 2.28 -20.01
C ASN A 76 -8.69 1.64 -19.02
N GLY A 77 -8.58 2.19 -17.82
CA GLY A 77 -7.69 1.70 -16.76
C GLY A 77 -7.97 0.26 -16.33
N ALA A 78 -9.18 -0.26 -16.53
CA ALA A 78 -9.52 -1.64 -16.18
C ALA A 78 -8.81 -2.68 -17.07
N GLU A 79 -8.32 -2.30 -18.25
CA GLU A 79 -7.58 -3.22 -19.13
C GLU A 79 -6.23 -3.64 -18.57
N TYR A 80 -5.67 -2.87 -17.61
CA TYR A 80 -4.40 -3.16 -16.94
C TYR A 80 -4.56 -4.04 -15.71
N ILE A 81 -5.81 -4.40 -15.34
CA ILE A 81 -6.09 -5.23 -14.17
C ILE A 81 -5.81 -6.70 -14.50
N VAL A 82 -5.05 -7.33 -13.63
CA VAL A 82 -4.80 -8.77 -13.60
C VAL A 82 -5.71 -9.41 -12.56
N LYS A 83 -6.51 -10.39 -13.00
CA LYS A 83 -7.33 -11.19 -12.07
C LYS A 83 -6.46 -12.18 -11.32
N THR A 84 -6.77 -12.40 -10.05
CA THR A 84 -6.04 -13.36 -9.21
C THR A 84 -6.92 -14.55 -8.81
N ASP A 85 -6.32 -15.59 -8.30
CA ASP A 85 -7.03 -16.74 -7.72
C ASP A 85 -7.55 -16.44 -6.30
N TYR A 86 -7.22 -15.28 -5.73
CA TYR A 86 -7.70 -14.87 -4.41
C TYR A 86 -9.06 -14.20 -4.53
N GLU A 87 -10.04 -14.71 -3.79
CA GLU A 87 -11.40 -14.17 -3.83
C GLU A 87 -11.43 -12.69 -3.46
N ASN A 88 -12.15 -11.89 -4.26
CA ASN A 88 -12.29 -10.44 -4.11
C ASN A 88 -10.99 -9.62 -4.27
N VAL A 89 -9.93 -10.20 -4.81
CA VAL A 89 -8.63 -9.53 -5.00
C VAL A 89 -8.22 -9.51 -6.46
N ASP A 90 -7.98 -8.32 -7.00
CA ASP A 90 -7.40 -8.11 -8.32
C ASP A 90 -6.16 -7.21 -8.20
N PHE A 91 -5.32 -7.16 -9.25
CA PHE A 91 -4.05 -6.43 -9.20
C PHE A 91 -3.77 -5.58 -10.44
N ILE A 92 -3.06 -4.46 -10.24
CA ILE A 92 -2.19 -3.85 -11.24
C ILE A 92 -0.75 -4.11 -10.79
N VAL A 93 -0.03 -4.91 -11.58
CA VAL A 93 1.33 -5.34 -11.23
C VAL A 93 2.36 -4.28 -11.59
N SER A 94 3.52 -4.34 -10.93
CA SER A 94 4.66 -3.51 -11.27
C SER A 94 5.48 -4.12 -12.43
N HIS A 95 6.38 -3.33 -13.00
CA HIS A 95 7.33 -3.74 -14.04
C HIS A 95 8.70 -3.11 -13.82
N GLU A 96 9.75 -3.67 -14.40
CA GLU A 96 11.12 -3.09 -14.32
C GLU A 96 11.22 -1.70 -14.95
N ASP A 97 10.39 -1.41 -15.97
CA ASP A 97 10.30 -0.10 -16.60
C ASP A 97 9.79 1.02 -15.66
N MET A 98 9.28 0.68 -14.47
CA MET A 98 8.93 1.66 -13.44
C MET A 98 10.09 2.58 -13.08
N ALA A 99 11.36 2.15 -13.32
CA ALA A 99 12.53 2.98 -13.17
C ALA A 99 12.53 4.19 -14.16
N LEU A 100 11.88 4.06 -15.31
CA LEU A 100 11.76 5.12 -16.32
C LEU A 100 10.63 6.09 -16.00
N LEU A 101 9.62 5.65 -15.23
CA LEU A 101 8.41 6.40 -14.97
C LEU A 101 8.65 7.73 -14.24
N GLU A 102 9.64 7.76 -13.33
CA GLU A 102 10.03 9.00 -12.66
C GLU A 102 10.46 10.07 -13.66
N THR A 103 11.28 9.68 -14.64
CA THR A 103 11.75 10.61 -15.70
C THR A 103 10.61 10.99 -16.63
N SER A 104 9.79 10.03 -17.04
CA SER A 104 8.64 10.28 -17.91
C SER A 104 7.67 11.28 -17.26
N LEU A 105 7.25 11.04 -16.02
CA LEU A 105 6.37 11.95 -15.29
C LEU A 105 6.96 13.35 -15.10
N MET A 106 8.28 13.48 -14.93
CA MET A 106 8.95 14.78 -14.84
C MET A 106 8.86 15.57 -16.16
N LEU A 107 8.82 14.90 -17.29
CA LEU A 107 8.73 15.51 -18.61
C LEU A 107 7.31 15.89 -19.02
N LYS A 108 6.28 15.36 -18.35
CA LYS A 108 4.88 15.73 -18.60
C LYS A 108 4.67 17.20 -18.22
N MET A 109 4.09 17.99 -19.16
CA MET A 109 3.99 19.45 -19.01
C MET A 109 2.79 19.90 -18.18
N ALA A 110 1.68 19.16 -18.22
CA ALA A 110 0.45 19.52 -17.53
C ALA A 110 0.00 18.37 -16.61
N GLU A 111 -0.53 18.74 -15.45
CA GLU A 111 -1.20 17.83 -14.49
C GLU A 111 -0.39 16.57 -14.13
N ARG A 112 0.93 16.65 -14.22
CA ARG A 112 1.83 15.50 -14.00
C ARG A 112 1.66 14.80 -12.63
N GLU A 113 0.98 15.45 -11.71
CA GLU A 113 0.64 14.91 -10.38
C GLU A 113 -0.68 14.13 -10.36
N LYS A 114 -1.45 14.08 -11.46
CA LYS A 114 -2.79 13.49 -11.49
C LYS A 114 -2.93 12.19 -12.28
N TYR A 115 -1.85 11.64 -12.83
CA TYR A 115 -1.91 10.44 -13.67
C TYR A 115 -2.47 9.22 -12.94
N VAL A 116 -2.05 9.01 -11.68
CA VAL A 116 -2.60 7.95 -10.85
C VAL A 116 -4.07 8.23 -10.49
N SER A 117 -4.45 9.49 -10.27
CA SER A 117 -5.86 9.85 -10.04
C SER A 117 -6.73 9.54 -11.25
N LYS A 118 -6.27 9.92 -12.46
CA LYS A 118 -6.98 9.61 -13.73
C LYS A 118 -7.13 8.10 -13.94
N LEU A 119 -6.08 7.32 -13.64
CA LEU A 119 -6.14 5.85 -13.70
C LEU A 119 -7.23 5.30 -12.77
N ILE A 120 -7.25 5.72 -11.50
CA ILE A 120 -8.26 5.26 -10.52
C ILE A 120 -9.67 5.71 -10.92
N GLU A 121 -9.83 6.92 -11.44
CA GLU A 121 -11.10 7.43 -11.95
C GLU A 121 -11.61 6.57 -13.11
N SER A 122 -10.77 6.29 -14.12
CA SER A 122 -11.13 5.43 -15.25
C SER A 122 -11.50 4.00 -14.82
N ILE A 123 -10.75 3.40 -13.87
CA ILE A 123 -11.12 2.09 -13.31
C ILE A 123 -12.50 2.15 -12.63
N SER A 124 -12.78 3.22 -11.90
CA SER A 124 -14.03 3.37 -11.14
C SER A 124 -15.27 3.57 -12.02
N GLU A 125 -15.10 3.86 -13.30
CA GLU A 125 -16.20 3.96 -14.28
C GLU A 125 -16.76 2.57 -14.65
N THR A 126 -15.89 1.56 -14.67
CA THR A 126 -16.22 0.21 -15.15
C THR A 126 -16.17 -0.88 -14.08
N GLU A 127 -15.36 -0.69 -13.03
CA GLU A 127 -15.15 -1.64 -11.96
C GLU A 127 -15.59 -1.08 -10.60
N ASN A 128 -16.08 -1.95 -9.72
CA ASN A 128 -16.59 -1.57 -8.41
C ASN A 128 -15.74 -2.17 -7.30
N TYR A 129 -14.60 -1.52 -6.99
CA TYR A 129 -13.78 -1.86 -5.83
C TYR A 129 -14.21 -1.06 -4.60
N ASP A 130 -14.18 -1.69 -3.42
CA ASP A 130 -14.36 -0.99 -2.14
C ASP A 130 -13.08 -0.29 -1.71
N PHE A 131 -11.93 -0.91 -2.01
CA PHE A 131 -10.61 -0.40 -1.68
C PHE A 131 -9.64 -0.51 -2.86
N VAL A 132 -8.74 0.46 -2.94
CA VAL A 132 -7.49 0.38 -3.69
C VAL A 132 -6.35 0.46 -2.68
N VAL A 133 -5.40 -0.48 -2.71
CA VAL A 133 -4.25 -0.52 -1.80
C VAL A 133 -2.96 -0.41 -2.59
N PHE A 134 -2.23 0.67 -2.38
CA PHE A 134 -0.90 0.88 -2.98
C PHE A 134 0.23 0.39 -2.08
N ASP A 135 1.15 -0.39 -2.66
CA ASP A 135 2.53 -0.51 -2.17
C ASP A 135 3.41 0.52 -2.87
N THR A 136 4.28 1.20 -2.14
CA THR A 136 5.13 2.26 -2.70
C THR A 136 6.60 1.90 -2.64
N ASN A 137 7.39 2.41 -3.60
CA ASN A 137 8.84 2.37 -3.52
C ASN A 137 9.35 3.26 -2.36
N PRO A 138 10.61 3.10 -1.91
CA PRO A 138 11.15 3.89 -0.81
C PRO A 138 11.55 5.32 -1.21
N THR A 139 11.43 5.71 -2.48
CA THR A 139 11.79 7.07 -2.91
C THR A 139 10.66 8.05 -2.63
N LEU A 140 10.98 9.32 -2.38
CA LEU A 140 10.00 10.39 -2.25
C LEU A 140 9.95 11.20 -3.57
N GLY A 141 9.77 10.46 -4.68
CA GLY A 141 9.79 10.98 -6.04
C GLY A 141 8.41 11.34 -6.60
N VAL A 142 8.34 11.60 -7.91
CA VAL A 142 7.13 12.07 -8.60
C VAL A 142 6.07 10.99 -8.64
N LEU A 143 6.44 9.71 -8.77
CA LEU A 143 5.48 8.61 -8.73
C LEU A 143 4.77 8.54 -7.37
N ASN A 144 5.52 8.52 -6.26
CA ASN A 144 4.91 8.51 -4.93
C ASN A 144 4.09 9.78 -4.67
N PHE A 145 4.49 10.93 -5.26
CA PHE A 145 3.67 12.14 -5.20
C PHE A 145 2.32 11.93 -5.90
N ASN A 146 2.29 11.33 -7.09
CA ASN A 146 1.07 10.96 -7.80
C ASN A 146 0.19 10.00 -6.99
N ILE A 147 0.79 8.95 -6.40
CA ILE A 147 0.07 7.99 -5.56
C ILE A 147 -0.57 8.71 -4.38
N PHE A 148 0.16 9.58 -3.67
CA PHE A 148 -0.38 10.34 -2.54
C PHE A 148 -1.48 11.33 -2.97
N VAL A 149 -1.36 11.95 -4.16
CA VAL A 149 -2.41 12.82 -4.71
C VAL A 149 -3.70 12.04 -4.98
N ALA A 150 -3.59 10.78 -5.38
CA ALA A 150 -4.74 9.89 -5.61
C ALA A 150 -5.31 9.25 -4.33
N SER A 151 -4.59 9.33 -3.19
CA SER A 151 -4.91 8.61 -1.96
C SER A 151 -5.86 9.36 -1.04
N ASP A 152 -6.66 8.61 -0.28
CA ASP A 152 -7.45 9.13 0.84
C ASP A 152 -6.66 9.02 2.16
N TYR A 153 -5.93 7.91 2.35
CA TYR A 153 -5.18 7.64 3.57
C TYR A 153 -3.80 7.08 3.29
N VAL A 154 -2.82 7.55 4.08
CA VAL A 154 -1.46 6.98 4.11
C VAL A 154 -1.28 6.19 5.41
N ILE A 155 -0.87 4.93 5.31
CA ILE A 155 -0.52 4.07 6.44
C ILE A 155 1.00 3.92 6.43
N ILE A 156 1.64 4.24 7.56
CA ILE A 156 3.10 4.36 7.66
C ILE A 156 3.65 3.22 8.53
N PRO A 157 4.22 2.15 7.94
CA PRO A 157 4.92 1.14 8.72
C PRO A 157 6.27 1.66 9.18
N VAL A 158 6.55 1.56 10.47
CA VAL A 158 7.81 2.00 11.08
C VAL A 158 8.51 0.81 11.71
N GLU A 159 9.69 0.49 11.22
CA GLU A 159 10.52 -0.54 11.86
C GLU A 159 10.90 -0.10 13.27
N CYS A 160 10.73 -0.99 14.23
CA CYS A 160 11.02 -0.75 15.63
C CYS A 160 12.53 -0.72 15.89
N SER A 161 13.18 0.36 15.41
CA SER A 161 14.63 0.63 15.53
C SER A 161 14.88 2.14 15.53
N ALA A 162 16.04 2.59 16.03
CA ALA A 162 16.42 4.01 16.01
C ALA A 162 16.32 4.62 14.61
N TYR A 163 16.86 3.93 13.59
CA TYR A 163 16.78 4.39 12.19
C TYR A 163 15.35 4.38 11.62
N GLY A 164 14.45 3.56 12.16
CA GLY A 164 13.05 3.55 11.76
C GLY A 164 12.34 4.83 12.17
N VAL A 165 12.59 5.27 13.40
CA VAL A 165 12.04 6.52 13.95
C VAL A 165 12.57 7.74 13.20
N ASP A 166 13.87 7.80 12.93
CA ASP A 166 14.49 8.91 12.18
C ASP A 166 13.88 9.08 10.77
N GLY A 167 13.45 7.97 10.13
CA GLY A 167 12.83 7.99 8.82
C GLY A 167 11.46 8.67 8.76
N LEU A 168 10.77 8.80 9.90
CA LEU A 168 9.43 9.40 9.95
C LEU A 168 9.41 10.87 9.51
N GLY A 169 10.44 11.65 9.85
CA GLY A 169 10.50 13.06 9.50
C GLY A 169 10.41 13.32 7.99
N ALA A 170 11.04 12.49 7.17
CA ALA A 170 11.03 12.62 5.72
C ALA A 170 9.65 12.32 5.12
N ILE A 171 9.00 11.22 5.51
CA ILE A 171 7.67 10.86 5.00
C ILE A 171 6.59 11.85 5.43
N LEU A 172 6.67 12.39 6.65
CA LEU A 172 5.75 13.40 7.13
C LEU A 172 5.90 14.74 6.40
N LYS A 173 7.14 15.13 6.09
CA LYS A 173 7.39 16.31 5.25
C LYS A 173 6.82 16.11 3.85
N PHE A 174 6.97 14.92 3.29
CA PHE A 174 6.42 14.56 1.99
C PHE A 174 4.88 14.61 2.02
N TYR A 175 4.25 13.98 3.00
CA TYR A 175 2.81 14.08 3.26
C TYR A 175 2.34 15.53 3.34
N LYS A 176 3.00 16.37 4.16
CA LYS A 176 2.66 17.79 4.32
C LYS A 176 2.74 18.57 2.99
N ASN A 177 3.69 18.23 2.14
CA ASN A 177 3.79 18.86 0.82
C ASN A 177 2.66 18.41 -0.10
N THR A 178 2.34 17.11 -0.14
CA THR A 178 1.28 16.56 -0.98
C THR A 178 -0.10 16.99 -0.52
N SER A 179 -0.34 17.11 0.79
CA SER A 179 -1.62 17.59 1.33
C SER A 179 -1.97 19.05 0.95
N ARG A 180 -1.03 19.80 0.38
CA ARG A 180 -1.32 21.10 -0.23
C ARG A 180 -2.08 20.97 -1.56
N VAL A 181 -1.84 19.87 -2.29
CA VAL A 181 -2.50 19.54 -3.55
C VAL A 181 -3.75 18.70 -3.26
N ASN A 182 -3.60 17.56 -2.57
CA ASN A 182 -4.73 16.75 -2.13
C ASN A 182 -5.16 17.11 -0.70
N LYS A 183 -6.17 17.98 -0.57
CA LYS A 183 -6.69 18.44 0.72
C LYS A 183 -7.41 17.38 1.55
N ASN A 184 -7.82 16.27 0.91
CA ASN A 184 -8.54 15.18 1.54
C ASN A 184 -7.58 14.09 2.08
N LEU A 185 -6.31 14.12 1.70
CA LEU A 185 -5.30 13.18 2.14
C LEU A 185 -5.12 13.24 3.66
N LYS A 186 -5.20 12.09 4.31
CA LYS A 186 -5.03 11.94 5.76
C LYS A 186 -3.94 10.93 6.08
N ILE A 187 -3.31 11.08 7.24
CA ILE A 187 -2.53 9.98 7.82
C ILE A 187 -3.55 9.02 8.45
N GLY A 188 -3.66 7.80 7.88
CA GLY A 188 -4.52 6.76 8.40
C GLY A 188 -4.00 6.15 9.69
N GLY A 189 -2.68 6.11 9.84
CA GLY A 189 -2.01 5.68 11.07
C GLY A 189 -0.57 5.25 10.86
N ILE A 190 0.13 5.12 11.98
CA ILE A 190 1.50 4.59 12.06
C ILE A 190 1.43 3.21 12.69
N VAL A 191 2.03 2.21 12.06
CA VAL A 191 2.12 0.85 12.59
C VAL A 191 3.57 0.50 12.91
N MET A 192 3.84 0.12 14.16
CA MET A 192 5.15 -0.39 14.55
C MET A 192 5.34 -1.79 13.97
N SER A 193 6.37 -1.98 13.17
CA SER A 193 6.70 -3.23 12.49
C SER A 193 7.99 -3.85 13.01
N LYS A 194 8.15 -5.16 12.82
CA LYS A 194 9.31 -5.95 13.25
C LYS A 194 9.63 -5.78 14.74
N VAL A 195 8.56 -5.73 15.55
CA VAL A 195 8.68 -5.52 16.98
C VAL A 195 9.20 -6.78 17.68
N ASP A 196 10.27 -6.64 18.44
CA ASP A 196 10.77 -7.66 19.38
C ASP A 196 10.86 -7.04 20.78
N LEU A 197 9.81 -7.20 21.57
CA LEU A 197 9.68 -6.61 22.92
C LEU A 197 10.72 -7.14 23.93
N ARG A 198 11.49 -8.18 23.58
CA ARG A 198 12.62 -8.64 24.40
C ARG A 198 13.80 -7.67 24.37
N LYS A 199 13.86 -6.83 23.32
CA LYS A 199 14.91 -5.82 23.15
C LYS A 199 14.49 -4.49 23.79
N SER A 200 15.35 -3.88 24.64
CA SER A 200 15.09 -2.58 25.26
C SER A 200 14.86 -1.49 24.21
N ILE A 201 15.67 -1.48 23.15
CA ILE A 201 15.57 -0.50 22.06
C ILE A 201 14.19 -0.51 21.38
N ALA A 202 13.47 -1.63 21.41
CA ALA A 202 12.11 -1.68 20.87
C ALA A 202 11.13 -0.88 21.72
N LYS A 203 11.26 -0.97 23.04
CA LYS A 203 10.43 -0.20 23.97
C LYS A 203 10.71 1.29 23.85
N ASP A 204 11.99 1.67 23.79
CA ASP A 204 12.40 3.06 23.64
C ASP A 204 11.87 3.65 22.32
N ALA A 205 11.96 2.91 21.20
CA ALA A 205 11.44 3.35 19.91
C ALA A 205 9.90 3.52 19.92
N ILE A 206 9.17 2.61 20.55
CA ILE A 206 7.70 2.72 20.71
C ILE A 206 7.34 3.94 21.54
N GLU A 207 8.02 4.19 22.64
CA GLU A 207 7.79 5.34 23.51
C GLU A 207 8.02 6.65 22.77
N VAL A 208 9.15 6.78 22.07
CA VAL A 208 9.47 7.98 21.26
C VAL A 208 8.39 8.23 20.20
N VAL A 209 7.95 7.19 19.47
CA VAL A 209 6.92 7.37 18.44
C VAL A 209 5.56 7.71 19.08
N LYS A 210 5.21 7.12 20.23
CA LYS A 210 3.99 7.47 20.98
C LYS A 210 4.02 8.92 21.50
N ASP A 211 5.14 9.37 22.02
CA ASP A 211 5.28 10.75 22.48
C ASP A 211 5.16 11.78 21.34
N MET A 212 5.66 11.41 20.16
CA MET A 212 5.62 12.29 18.98
C MET A 212 4.25 12.33 18.27
N PHE A 213 3.50 11.22 18.26
CA PHE A 213 2.34 11.05 17.36
C PHE A 213 1.04 10.69 18.08
N GLY A 214 1.09 10.32 19.36
CA GLY A 214 -0.10 10.06 20.18
C GLY A 214 -1.08 9.07 19.51
N ASP A 215 -2.31 9.52 19.34
CA ASP A 215 -3.44 8.71 18.84
C ASP A 215 -3.33 8.33 17.32
N VAL A 216 -2.30 8.81 16.63
CA VAL A 216 -2.08 8.44 15.22
C VAL A 216 -1.40 7.06 15.10
N ILE A 217 -0.91 6.51 16.21
CA ILE A 217 -0.31 5.17 16.23
C ILE A 217 -1.40 4.13 16.46
N PHE A 218 -1.41 3.08 15.63
CA PHE A 218 -2.25 1.93 15.85
C PHE A 218 -1.85 1.18 17.13
N ASP A 219 -2.83 0.66 17.86
CA ASP A 219 -2.59 -0.17 19.04
C ASP A 219 -1.91 -1.49 18.66
N THR A 220 -2.28 -2.04 17.49
CA THR A 220 -1.69 -3.26 16.97
C THR A 220 -0.28 -3.01 16.45
N MET A 221 0.66 -3.82 16.92
CA MET A 221 2.05 -3.84 16.48
C MET A 221 2.36 -5.17 15.79
N ILE A 222 3.13 -5.12 14.70
CA ILE A 222 3.52 -6.31 13.96
C ILE A 222 4.86 -6.82 14.49
N SER A 223 4.84 -7.97 15.14
CA SER A 223 6.02 -8.61 15.69
C SER A 223 6.93 -9.20 14.61
N THR A 224 8.21 -9.33 14.89
CA THR A 224 9.10 -10.17 14.08
C THR A 224 8.58 -11.60 14.08
N ASP A 225 8.32 -12.14 12.90
CA ASP A 225 7.78 -13.48 12.70
C ASP A 225 8.36 -14.11 11.43
N THR A 226 8.95 -15.30 11.55
CA THR A 226 9.58 -16.00 10.43
C THR A 226 8.57 -16.47 9.37
N SER A 227 7.28 -16.53 9.71
CA SER A 227 6.22 -16.83 8.74
C SER A 227 6.13 -15.76 7.64
N VAL A 228 6.45 -14.50 7.95
CA VAL A 228 6.50 -13.41 6.96
C VAL A 228 7.61 -13.65 5.92
N GLU A 229 8.81 -14.05 6.38
CA GLU A 229 9.93 -14.33 5.48
C GLU A 229 9.67 -15.59 4.63
N LYS A 230 9.06 -16.62 5.23
CA LYS A 230 8.70 -17.86 4.52
C LYS A 230 7.65 -17.60 3.45
N SER A 231 6.59 -16.85 3.76
CA SER A 231 5.55 -16.51 2.79
C SER A 231 6.09 -15.72 1.60
N GLN A 232 7.06 -14.83 1.83
CA GLN A 232 7.75 -14.11 0.76
C GLN A 232 8.63 -15.03 -0.09
N TRP A 233 9.30 -16.00 0.53
CA TRP A 233 10.12 -16.97 -0.17
C TRP A 233 9.27 -17.90 -1.06
N ASP A 234 8.12 -18.30 -0.56
CA ASP A 234 7.18 -19.19 -1.26
C ASP A 234 6.25 -18.43 -2.23
N GLU A 235 6.45 -17.11 -2.38
CA GLU A 235 5.66 -16.23 -3.26
C GLU A 235 4.14 -16.31 -2.99
N GLU A 236 3.76 -16.40 -1.72
CA GLU A 236 2.36 -16.50 -1.29
C GLU A 236 2.03 -15.47 -0.19
N PRO A 237 0.85 -14.81 -0.22
CA PRO A 237 0.45 -13.87 0.82
C PRO A 237 0.43 -14.50 2.22
N LEU A 238 0.97 -13.81 3.21
CA LEU A 238 1.12 -14.32 4.58
C LEU A 238 -0.17 -14.92 5.16
N LEU A 239 -1.31 -14.24 4.97
CA LEU A 239 -2.58 -14.66 5.56
C LEU A 239 -3.13 -15.96 4.93
N THR A 240 -2.70 -16.28 3.72
CA THR A 240 -3.02 -17.54 3.02
C THR A 240 -2.00 -18.61 3.36
N HIS A 241 -0.70 -18.27 3.27
CA HIS A 241 0.41 -19.19 3.52
C HIS A 241 0.46 -19.68 4.98
N SER A 242 0.28 -18.78 5.94
CA SER A 242 0.39 -19.06 7.38
C SER A 242 -0.74 -18.39 8.16
N PRO A 243 -2.01 -18.80 7.93
CA PRO A 243 -3.19 -18.09 8.43
C PRO A 243 -3.27 -17.98 9.96
N ASP A 244 -2.71 -18.94 10.68
CA ASP A 244 -2.72 -19.00 12.14
C ASP A 244 -1.47 -18.40 12.79
N SER A 245 -0.52 -17.88 11.98
CA SER A 245 0.69 -17.25 12.52
C SER A 245 0.35 -16.00 13.34
N ARG A 246 1.25 -15.66 14.27
CA ARG A 246 1.09 -14.45 15.08
C ARG A 246 1.00 -13.21 14.21
N ALA A 247 1.86 -13.09 13.20
CA ALA A 247 1.86 -11.95 12.32
C ALA A 247 0.57 -11.85 11.49
N ALA A 248 0.03 -12.97 10.97
CA ALA A 248 -1.24 -12.98 10.25
C ALA A 248 -2.39 -12.46 11.12
N ASN A 249 -2.48 -12.95 12.37
CA ASN A 249 -3.49 -12.48 13.31
C ASN A 249 -3.32 -10.98 13.64
N GLN A 250 -2.08 -10.51 13.82
CA GLN A 250 -1.82 -9.09 14.05
C GLN A 250 -2.22 -8.22 12.85
N TYR A 251 -2.00 -8.67 11.62
CA TYR A 251 -2.46 -7.93 10.43
C TYR A 251 -3.99 -7.90 10.32
N ARG A 252 -4.70 -8.96 10.74
CA ARG A 252 -6.17 -8.93 10.81
C ARG A 252 -6.67 -7.91 11.85
N GLU A 253 -6.07 -7.88 13.05
CA GLU A 253 -6.42 -6.87 14.06
C GLU A 253 -6.11 -5.45 13.57
N LEU A 254 -4.94 -5.23 12.98
CA LEU A 254 -4.60 -3.94 12.36
C LEU A 254 -5.64 -3.52 11.30
N THR A 255 -6.12 -4.47 10.50
CA THR A 255 -7.14 -4.17 9.48
C THR A 255 -8.45 -3.69 10.09
N LYS A 256 -8.85 -4.18 11.27
CA LYS A 256 -10.03 -3.67 11.99
C LYS A 256 -9.83 -2.22 12.43
N GLU A 257 -8.64 -1.88 12.94
CA GLU A 257 -8.31 -0.49 13.28
C GLU A 257 -8.33 0.41 12.04
N VAL A 258 -7.75 -0.04 10.91
CA VAL A 258 -7.80 0.68 9.64
C VAL A 258 -9.24 0.91 9.20
N LEU A 259 -10.11 -0.12 9.24
CA LEU A 259 -11.53 0.02 8.91
C LEU A 259 -12.23 1.06 9.79
N SER A 260 -11.92 1.09 11.09
CA SER A 260 -12.45 2.09 12.01
C SER A 260 -12.04 3.52 11.61
N VAL A 261 -10.76 3.72 11.28
CA VAL A 261 -10.22 5.02 10.86
C VAL A 261 -10.86 5.53 9.56
N VAL A 262 -11.09 4.64 8.61
CA VAL A 262 -11.72 5.02 7.32
C VAL A 262 -13.25 5.09 7.38
N GLY A 263 -13.84 4.88 8.57
CA GLY A 263 -15.29 4.96 8.79
C GLY A 263 -16.08 3.81 8.14
N LYS A 264 -15.44 2.67 7.88
CA LYS A 264 -16.10 1.44 7.40
C LYS A 264 -16.20 0.43 8.54
N LYS A 265 -17.19 -0.47 8.46
CA LYS A 265 -17.44 -1.50 9.48
C LYS A 265 -16.86 -2.83 9.03
N GLU A 266 -16.50 -3.67 10.00
CA GLU A 266 -16.25 -5.08 9.71
C GLU A 266 -17.50 -5.71 9.08
N ARG A 267 -17.30 -6.49 8.00
CA ARG A 267 -18.36 -7.28 7.38
C ARG A 267 -18.27 -8.71 7.91
N ILE A 268 -19.39 -9.26 8.36
CA ILE A 268 -19.47 -10.68 8.75
C ILE A 268 -19.74 -11.47 7.47
N VAL A 269 -18.71 -12.09 6.92
CA VAL A 269 -18.87 -13.05 5.83
C VAL A 269 -19.36 -14.36 6.43
N GLN A 270 -20.63 -14.70 6.19
CA GLN A 270 -21.14 -16.04 6.54
C GLN A 270 -20.42 -17.06 5.64
N LYS A 271 -19.60 -17.92 6.25
CA LYS A 271 -18.96 -19.06 5.58
C LYS A 271 -19.96 -20.16 5.27
#